data_b41dd24576abe08e2697ac491b3c6c06
#
_entry.id   b41dd24576abe08e2697ac491b3c6c06
#
_cell.length_a   1.000
_cell.length_b   1.000
_cell.length_c   1.000
_cell.angle_alpha   90.00
_cell.angle_beta   90.00
_cell.angle_gamma   90.00
#
_symmetry.space_group_name_H-M   'P 1'
#
loop_
_entity.id
_entity.type
_entity.pdbx_description
1 polymer ?
#
loop_
_entity_poly.entity_id
_entity_poly.type
_entity_poly.pdbx_seq_one_letter_code
_entity_poly.pdbx_strand_id
1 'polypeptide(L)'
;AEAAINLDGFFALHPSLASFKGLWDSKRLAIVHASGSPDNTRSHFDAQDYMESATPGVKSTRDGWLNRYLQAKADPQKSLFRAVSMTQQMPRAMQGKAPTLAISNLADFRIRAGQTSESVQGGFEELYDQAVNDTLHGTGKETFEAINYLKQVNPAQYKPENGATYPATPFGNALRQTAQLIKAGVGLEVAFTDVGGWDTHVNEGNQQGQLSNLLRQFSQSIAALYTDLGPRMDDVVILTMSEFGRTVRENGNRGTDHGHANAMFIVGNSVRGGKVYGQWPGLKSDQLYEGRDLALTTDFRDVFGEIAQKHLGAPNVKAIFPGYEANASKFRGFVG
;
A
#
# COMPACT_ATOMS: atom_id res chain seq x y z
N ALA A 1 -28.63 0.19 -15.74
CA ALA A 1 -27.31 -0.36 -15.37
C ALA A 1 -26.24 0.57 -15.90
N GLU A 2 -25.27 0.99 -15.07
CA GLU A 2 -24.13 1.78 -15.52
C GLU A 2 -23.21 0.89 -16.37
N ALA A 3 -22.75 1.43 -17.51
CA ALA A 3 -21.84 0.70 -18.38
C ALA A 3 -20.43 0.62 -17.76
N ALA A 4 -19.69 -0.45 -18.04
CA ALA A 4 -18.28 -0.53 -17.70
C ALA A 4 -17.50 0.62 -18.34
N ILE A 5 -16.51 1.15 -17.64
CA ILE A 5 -15.69 2.29 -18.09
C ILE A 5 -14.62 1.74 -19.03
N ASN A 6 -14.80 1.96 -20.33
CA ASN A 6 -13.85 1.52 -21.35
C ASN A 6 -12.48 2.17 -21.15
N LEU A 7 -11.42 1.38 -21.23
CA LEU A 7 -10.04 1.82 -21.15
C LEU A 7 -9.34 1.87 -22.52
N ASP A 8 -9.34 0.75 -23.24
CA ASP A 8 -8.57 0.58 -24.47
C ASP A 8 -9.31 -0.23 -25.56
N GLY A 9 -10.60 -0.48 -25.37
CA GLY A 9 -11.45 -1.27 -26.25
C GLY A 9 -11.50 -2.76 -25.94
N PHE A 10 -10.59 -3.25 -25.11
CA PHE A 10 -10.56 -4.63 -24.62
C PHE A 10 -10.80 -4.70 -23.11
N PHE A 11 -10.06 -3.90 -22.34
CA PHE A 11 -10.22 -3.79 -20.88
C PHE A 11 -11.18 -2.67 -20.52
N ALA A 12 -11.88 -2.86 -19.42
CA ALA A 12 -12.75 -1.86 -18.82
C ALA A 12 -12.69 -1.91 -17.29
N LEU A 13 -12.95 -0.79 -16.63
CA LEU A 13 -13.11 -0.72 -15.20
C LEU A 13 -14.57 -0.89 -14.78
N HIS A 14 -14.76 -1.41 -13.59
CA HIS A 14 -16.06 -1.39 -12.93
C HIS A 14 -16.56 0.05 -12.78
N PRO A 15 -17.87 0.35 -12.96
CA PRO A 15 -18.40 1.72 -12.87
C PRO A 15 -18.05 2.45 -11.57
N SER A 16 -17.97 1.73 -10.46
CA SER A 16 -17.60 2.30 -9.15
C SER A 16 -16.14 2.76 -9.07
N LEU A 17 -15.30 2.44 -10.04
CA LEU A 17 -13.94 2.97 -10.18
C LEU A 17 -13.88 4.27 -11.03
N ALA A 18 -14.99 4.97 -11.19
CA ALA A 18 -15.07 6.18 -12.01
C ALA A 18 -14.00 7.24 -11.68
N SER A 19 -13.60 7.34 -10.41
CA SER A 19 -12.54 8.28 -9.97
C SER A 19 -11.18 7.97 -10.58
N PHE A 20 -10.95 6.76 -11.08
CA PHE A 20 -9.72 6.38 -11.78
C PHE A 20 -9.69 6.81 -13.25
N LYS A 21 -10.85 7.16 -13.84
CA LYS A 21 -10.90 7.50 -15.27
C LYS A 21 -10.03 8.72 -15.62
N GLY A 22 -10.08 9.77 -14.80
CA GLY A 22 -9.23 10.95 -15.00
C GLY A 22 -7.73 10.64 -14.91
N LEU A 23 -7.33 9.75 -13.97
CA LEU A 23 -5.94 9.29 -13.85
C LEU A 23 -5.50 8.44 -15.04
N TRP A 24 -6.41 7.62 -15.57
CA TRP A 24 -6.17 6.84 -16.78
C TRP A 24 -5.98 7.74 -18.00
N ASP A 25 -6.90 8.66 -18.25
CA ASP A 25 -6.87 9.56 -19.42
C ASP A 25 -5.64 10.48 -19.41
N SER A 26 -5.24 10.92 -18.22
CA SER A 26 -4.00 11.72 -18.03
C SER A 26 -2.73 10.88 -18.04
N LYS A 27 -2.82 9.56 -18.26
CA LYS A 27 -1.69 8.61 -18.26
C LYS A 27 -0.94 8.56 -16.93
N ARG A 28 -1.66 8.68 -15.82
CA ARG A 28 -1.12 8.62 -14.45
C ARG A 28 -1.47 7.33 -13.72
N LEU A 29 -2.30 6.49 -14.31
CA LEU A 29 -2.70 5.17 -13.82
C LEU A 29 -2.22 4.09 -14.79
N ALA A 30 -1.39 3.17 -14.32
CA ALA A 30 -1.09 1.89 -14.96
C ALA A 30 -1.81 0.76 -14.22
N ILE A 31 -2.21 -0.27 -14.94
CA ILE A 31 -2.83 -1.47 -14.38
C ILE A 31 -1.99 -2.67 -14.80
N VAL A 32 -1.59 -3.51 -13.85
CA VAL A 32 -0.92 -4.78 -14.11
C VAL A 32 -1.91 -5.89 -13.78
N HIS A 33 -2.43 -6.55 -14.80
CA HIS A 33 -3.39 -7.65 -14.61
C HIS A 33 -2.69 -9.01 -14.49
N ALA A 34 -3.45 -10.02 -14.09
CA ALA A 34 -2.97 -11.40 -13.93
C ALA A 34 -1.66 -11.47 -13.11
N SER A 35 -1.58 -10.61 -12.09
CA SER A 35 -0.45 -10.48 -11.17
C SER A 35 -0.75 -11.08 -9.82
N GLY A 36 0.23 -11.66 -9.15
CA GLY A 36 0.07 -12.23 -7.83
C GLY A 36 1.24 -13.10 -7.40
N SER A 37 1.02 -13.87 -6.34
CA SER A 37 1.99 -14.85 -5.83
C SER A 37 2.01 -16.12 -6.68
N PRO A 38 3.18 -16.70 -6.97
CA PRO A 38 3.26 -18.04 -7.58
C PRO A 38 2.87 -19.17 -6.62
N ASP A 39 2.73 -18.90 -5.32
CA ASP A 39 2.21 -19.85 -4.36
C ASP A 39 0.70 -20.04 -4.55
N ASN A 40 0.20 -21.23 -4.38
CA ASN A 40 -1.20 -21.59 -4.63
C ASN A 40 -2.08 -21.59 -3.39
N THR A 41 -1.58 -21.10 -2.25
CA THR A 41 -2.37 -21.01 -1.04
C THR A 41 -3.58 -20.07 -1.24
N ARG A 42 -4.69 -20.46 -0.68
CA ARG A 42 -5.92 -19.66 -0.59
C ARG A 42 -6.26 -19.30 0.87
N SER A 43 -5.26 -19.42 1.75
CA SER A 43 -5.32 -18.92 3.13
C SER A 43 -4.92 -17.46 3.15
N HIS A 44 -5.78 -16.57 3.59
CA HIS A 44 -5.45 -15.15 3.75
C HIS A 44 -4.17 -14.95 4.57
N PHE A 45 -4.02 -15.68 5.68
CA PHE A 45 -2.86 -15.54 6.57
C PHE A 45 -1.55 -15.90 5.86
N ASP A 46 -1.52 -17.02 5.15
CA ASP A 46 -0.32 -17.48 4.46
C ASP A 46 -0.03 -16.60 3.24
N ALA A 47 -1.04 -16.31 2.43
CA ALA A 47 -0.87 -15.53 1.21
C ALA A 47 -0.45 -14.09 1.50
N GLN A 48 -1.03 -13.46 2.55
CA GLN A 48 -0.64 -12.13 3.00
C GLN A 48 0.82 -12.14 3.51
N ASP A 49 1.20 -13.12 4.35
CA ASP A 49 2.58 -13.24 4.83
C ASP A 49 3.57 -13.40 3.66
N TYR A 50 3.24 -14.22 2.66
CA TYR A 50 4.07 -14.41 1.46
C TYR A 50 4.17 -13.16 0.58
N MET A 51 3.08 -12.42 0.43
CA MET A 51 3.06 -11.16 -0.33
C MET A 51 3.89 -10.09 0.40
N GLU A 52 3.71 -9.95 1.69
CA GLU A 52 4.38 -8.93 2.51
C GLU A 52 5.84 -9.28 2.81
N SER A 53 6.18 -10.55 2.96
CA SER A 53 7.57 -10.99 3.03
C SER A 53 8.25 -11.08 1.67
N ALA A 54 7.50 -11.08 0.57
CA ALA A 54 7.95 -11.34 -0.79
C ALA A 54 8.71 -12.69 -0.96
N THR A 55 8.34 -13.68 -0.15
CA THR A 55 8.92 -15.04 -0.17
C THR A 55 7.83 -16.11 -0.24
N PRO A 56 7.15 -16.27 -1.39
CA PRO A 56 6.09 -17.26 -1.56
C PRO A 56 6.53 -18.66 -1.12
N GLY A 57 5.66 -19.32 -0.33
CA GLY A 57 5.90 -20.65 0.21
C GLY A 57 6.92 -20.74 1.35
N VAL A 58 7.52 -19.64 1.79
CA VAL A 58 8.57 -19.63 2.83
C VAL A 58 8.11 -18.88 4.08
N LYS A 59 7.75 -19.63 5.13
CA LYS A 59 7.31 -19.06 6.42
C LYS A 59 8.44 -18.64 7.37
N SER A 60 9.68 -19.01 7.07
CA SER A 60 10.84 -18.71 7.93
C SER A 60 11.39 -17.30 7.74
N THR A 61 10.99 -16.58 6.71
CA THR A 61 11.42 -15.20 6.48
C THR A 61 10.85 -14.30 7.58
N ARG A 62 11.70 -13.57 8.31
CA ARG A 62 11.27 -12.80 9.48
C ARG A 62 10.96 -11.35 9.18
N ASP A 63 11.57 -10.78 8.16
CA ASP A 63 11.40 -9.38 7.76
C ASP A 63 10.59 -9.25 6.47
N GLY A 64 9.93 -8.10 6.34
CA GLY A 64 9.15 -7.75 5.16
C GLY A 64 10.00 -7.13 4.06
N TRP A 65 9.47 -7.13 2.83
CA TRP A 65 10.22 -6.63 1.67
C TRP A 65 10.50 -5.12 1.74
N LEU A 66 9.59 -4.32 2.28
CA LEU A 66 9.81 -2.88 2.49
C LEU A 66 10.88 -2.64 3.55
N ASN A 67 10.89 -3.41 4.62
CA ASN A 67 11.93 -3.27 5.63
C ASN A 67 13.31 -3.67 5.09
N ARG A 68 13.41 -4.73 4.26
CA ARG A 68 14.67 -5.06 3.60
C ARG A 68 15.13 -3.97 2.64
N TYR A 69 14.19 -3.30 1.95
CA TYR A 69 14.53 -2.10 1.17
C TYR A 69 15.15 -1.01 2.07
N LEU A 70 14.52 -0.69 3.19
CA LEU A 70 15.02 0.31 4.13
C LEU A 70 16.40 -0.05 4.71
N GLN A 71 16.66 -1.34 4.96
CA GLN A 71 17.97 -1.84 5.38
C GLN A 71 19.03 -1.70 4.28
N ALA A 72 18.65 -1.92 3.01
CA ALA A 72 19.57 -1.88 1.87
C ALA A 72 19.96 -0.47 1.42
N LYS A 73 19.16 0.54 1.77
CA LYS A 73 19.37 1.93 1.36
C LYS A 73 19.66 2.81 2.58
N ALA A 74 20.81 3.49 2.55
CA ALA A 74 21.19 4.42 3.61
C ALA A 74 20.14 5.54 3.75
N ASP A 75 19.90 5.95 4.99
CA ASP A 75 19.08 7.11 5.32
C ASP A 75 19.99 8.29 5.71
N PRO A 76 20.25 9.23 4.78
CA PRO A 76 21.10 10.38 5.07
C PRO A 76 20.43 11.37 6.03
N GLN A 77 19.09 11.40 6.09
CA GLN A 77 18.33 12.33 6.93
C GLN A 77 18.08 11.78 8.33
N LYS A 78 18.24 10.46 8.53
CA LYS A 78 17.91 9.75 9.79
C LYS A 78 16.51 10.10 10.28
N SER A 79 15.55 10.15 9.35
CA SER A 79 14.18 10.51 9.68
C SER A 79 13.47 9.39 10.43
N LEU A 80 12.85 9.75 11.55
CA LEU A 80 11.96 8.85 12.31
C LEU A 80 10.71 8.46 11.53
N PHE A 81 10.29 9.33 10.60
CA PHE A 81 9.14 9.12 9.73
C PHE A 81 9.49 8.56 8.36
N ARG A 82 10.71 8.03 8.18
CA ARG A 82 11.14 7.45 6.91
C ARG A 82 10.17 6.39 6.41
N ALA A 83 9.62 5.59 7.32
CA ALA A 83 8.66 4.55 7.00
C ALA A 83 7.52 4.53 8.02
N VAL A 84 6.30 4.82 7.58
CA VAL A 84 5.11 4.92 8.43
C VAL A 84 4.00 4.02 7.91
N SER A 85 3.44 3.21 8.80
CA SER A 85 2.19 2.48 8.56
C SER A 85 1.03 3.22 9.22
N MET A 86 -0.02 3.53 8.45
CA MET A 86 -1.26 4.13 8.95
C MET A 86 -2.23 3.03 9.42
N THR A 87 -1.74 2.09 10.22
CA THR A 87 -2.46 0.92 10.73
C THR A 87 -2.29 0.79 12.24
N GLN A 88 -3.16 0.00 12.89
CA GLN A 88 -3.05 -0.24 14.33
C GLN A 88 -1.87 -1.15 14.68
N GLN A 89 -1.53 -2.08 13.80
CA GLN A 89 -0.43 -3.02 13.97
C GLN A 89 0.57 -2.85 12.83
N MET A 90 1.84 -3.06 13.12
CA MET A 90 2.89 -3.01 12.11
C MET A 90 2.68 -4.13 11.08
N PRO A 91 2.43 -3.80 9.78
CA PRO A 91 2.27 -4.81 8.74
C PRO A 91 3.56 -5.59 8.54
N ARG A 92 3.41 -6.84 8.14
CA ARG A 92 4.55 -7.73 7.90
C ARG A 92 5.55 -7.15 6.91
N ALA A 93 5.08 -6.46 5.88
CA ALA A 93 5.91 -5.80 4.87
C ALA A 93 6.95 -4.82 5.47
N MET A 94 6.62 -4.19 6.61
CA MET A 94 7.45 -3.20 7.28
C MET A 94 8.17 -3.72 8.53
N GLN A 95 7.94 -4.99 8.94
CA GLN A 95 8.65 -5.60 10.06
C GLN A 95 10.09 -5.94 9.69
N GLY A 96 11.05 -5.68 10.59
CA GLY A 96 12.47 -6.02 10.40
C GLY A 96 13.39 -5.15 11.25
N LYS A 97 14.67 -5.04 10.86
CA LYS A 97 15.70 -4.33 11.61
C LYS A 97 15.70 -2.82 11.40
N ALA A 98 15.21 -2.34 10.24
CA ALA A 98 15.12 -0.91 9.99
C ALA A 98 13.97 -0.31 10.81
N PRO A 99 14.15 0.88 11.43
CA PRO A 99 13.10 1.55 12.19
C PRO A 99 11.88 1.87 11.31
N THR A 100 10.70 1.59 11.83
CA THR A 100 9.41 1.85 11.19
C THR A 100 8.38 2.23 12.25
N LEU A 101 7.42 3.08 11.91
CA LEU A 101 6.37 3.53 12.82
C LEU A 101 5.01 3.00 12.38
N ALA A 102 4.19 2.54 13.34
CA ALA A 102 2.77 2.27 13.13
C ALA A 102 1.95 3.36 13.86
N ILE A 103 1.17 4.12 13.11
CA ILE A 103 0.40 5.26 13.60
C ILE A 103 -1.00 5.16 13.03
N SER A 104 -1.96 4.70 13.82
CA SER A 104 -3.35 4.58 13.36
C SER A 104 -4.04 5.95 13.17
N ASN A 105 -3.62 6.95 13.94
CA ASN A 105 -4.14 8.31 13.83
C ASN A 105 -3.10 9.32 14.33
N LEU A 106 -2.71 10.26 13.48
CA LEU A 106 -1.73 11.30 13.83
C LEU A 106 -2.20 12.21 14.98
N ALA A 107 -3.50 12.46 15.09
CA ALA A 107 -4.04 13.29 16.15
C ALA A 107 -3.97 12.61 17.53
N ASP A 108 -4.00 11.28 17.55
CA ASP A 108 -3.94 10.49 18.79
C ASP A 108 -2.52 10.03 19.12
N PHE A 109 -1.57 10.26 18.22
CA PHE A 109 -0.15 9.96 18.41
C PHE A 109 0.46 10.98 19.40
N ARG A 110 0.01 10.87 20.66
CA ARG A 110 0.48 11.67 21.79
C ARG A 110 0.23 10.88 23.06
N ILE A 111 1.04 11.12 24.07
CA ILE A 111 0.80 10.57 25.41
C ILE A 111 -0.47 11.24 25.95
N ARG A 112 -1.50 10.45 26.20
CA ARG A 112 -2.72 10.90 26.89
C ARG A 112 -2.41 11.02 28.38
N ALA A 113 -1.77 12.12 28.75
CA ALA A 113 -1.64 12.52 30.14
C ALA A 113 -2.47 13.79 30.31
N GLY A 114 -3.58 13.74 31.01
CA GLY A 114 -4.57 14.81 31.24
C GLY A 114 -4.03 16.26 31.26
N GLN A 115 -4.55 17.15 32.08
CA GLN A 115 -4.09 18.55 32.18
C GLN A 115 -2.63 18.72 32.64
N THR A 116 -1.97 17.63 33.09
CA THR A 116 -0.57 17.58 33.53
C THR A 116 0.37 16.97 32.48
N SER A 117 -0.04 16.91 31.23
CA SER A 117 0.71 16.20 30.18
C SER A 117 2.16 16.66 29.99
N GLU A 118 2.46 17.95 30.14
CA GLU A 118 3.82 18.47 29.97
C GLU A 118 4.74 18.08 31.12
N SER A 119 4.26 18.13 32.35
CA SER A 119 5.05 17.71 33.52
C SER A 119 5.26 16.18 33.60
N VAL A 120 4.24 15.42 33.14
CA VAL A 120 4.33 13.96 33.06
C VAL A 120 5.25 13.52 31.91
N GLN A 121 5.23 14.23 30.77
CA GLN A 121 6.18 13.99 29.68
C GLN A 121 7.62 14.23 30.09
N GLY A 122 7.91 15.39 30.74
CA GLY A 122 9.23 15.69 31.24
C GLY A 122 9.71 14.71 32.31
N GLY A 123 8.83 14.31 33.22
CA GLY A 123 9.13 13.29 34.24
C GLY A 123 9.31 11.89 33.66
N PHE A 124 8.61 11.56 32.56
CA PHE A 124 8.79 10.29 31.86
C PHE A 124 10.07 10.28 31.02
N GLU A 125 10.46 11.39 30.40
CA GLU A 125 11.75 11.57 29.74
C GLU A 125 12.90 11.42 30.74
N GLU A 126 12.82 12.06 31.91
CA GLU A 126 13.84 11.94 32.98
C GLU A 126 13.91 10.51 33.56
N LEU A 127 12.76 9.87 33.80
CA LEU A 127 12.71 8.48 34.28
C LEU A 127 13.20 7.49 33.22
N TYR A 128 12.93 7.77 31.95
CA TYR A 128 13.37 6.95 30.84
C TYR A 128 14.87 7.08 30.61
N ASP A 129 15.40 8.30 30.68
CA ASP A 129 16.84 8.57 30.62
C ASP A 129 17.60 7.96 31.82
N GLN A 130 16.96 7.83 33.00
CA GLN A 130 17.55 7.22 34.19
C GLN A 130 17.41 5.68 34.22
N ALA A 131 16.34 5.11 33.61
CA ALA A 131 16.02 3.68 33.74
C ALA A 131 16.64 2.82 32.64
N VAL A 132 17.23 3.39 31.60
CA VAL A 132 17.59 2.65 30.39
C VAL A 132 19.06 2.79 30.05
N ASN A 133 19.85 1.88 30.59
CA ASN A 133 21.18 1.58 30.04
C ASN A 133 21.03 0.78 28.74
N ASP A 134 21.49 1.40 27.68
CA ASP A 134 21.97 0.88 26.38
C ASP A 134 21.02 0.29 25.34
N THR A 135 19.90 -0.35 25.64
CA THR A 135 19.15 -1.05 24.58
C THR A 135 17.81 -0.40 24.20
N LEU A 136 17.24 0.41 25.07
CA LEU A 136 15.96 1.10 24.87
C LEU A 136 16.12 2.62 24.64
N HIS A 137 17.28 3.16 24.87
CA HIS A 137 17.59 4.60 24.77
C HIS A 137 17.23 5.19 23.38
N GLY A 138 17.55 4.47 22.31
CA GLY A 138 17.24 4.90 20.96
C GLY A 138 15.73 5.06 20.71
N THR A 139 14.96 4.02 20.98
CA THR A 139 13.53 3.95 20.63
C THR A 139 12.67 4.96 21.41
N GLY A 140 13.01 5.23 22.69
CA GLY A 140 12.24 6.18 23.51
C GLY A 140 12.47 7.63 23.07
N LYS A 141 13.72 8.05 22.91
CA LYS A 141 14.08 9.40 22.48
C LYS A 141 13.52 9.71 21.10
N GLU A 142 13.68 8.78 20.17
CA GLU A 142 13.13 8.88 18.81
C GLU A 142 11.60 9.05 18.83
N THR A 143 10.90 8.31 19.68
CA THR A 143 9.44 8.44 19.82
C THR A 143 9.03 9.83 20.32
N PHE A 144 9.75 10.39 21.32
CA PHE A 144 9.47 11.73 21.81
C PHE A 144 9.76 12.83 20.78
N GLU A 145 10.86 12.72 20.05
CA GLU A 145 11.19 13.64 18.96
C GLU A 145 10.11 13.61 17.89
N ALA A 146 9.62 12.41 17.50
CA ALA A 146 8.52 12.23 16.59
C ALA A 146 7.22 12.90 17.08
N ILE A 147 6.87 12.71 18.35
CA ILE A 147 5.69 13.34 18.98
C ILE A 147 5.81 14.86 18.94
N ASN A 148 6.95 15.41 19.32
CA ASN A 148 7.16 16.86 19.33
C ASN A 148 7.11 17.45 17.92
N TYR A 149 7.67 16.77 16.94
CA TYR A 149 7.58 17.19 15.55
C TYR A 149 6.13 17.18 15.03
N LEU A 150 5.37 16.14 15.31
CA LEU A 150 3.95 16.05 14.92
C LEU A 150 3.08 17.12 15.61
N LYS A 151 3.42 17.54 16.84
CA LYS A 151 2.74 18.66 17.48
C LYS A 151 2.93 19.97 16.71
N GLN A 152 4.13 20.22 16.18
CA GLN A 152 4.43 21.42 15.38
C GLN A 152 3.69 21.43 14.04
N VAL A 153 3.52 20.28 13.41
CA VAL A 153 2.79 20.11 12.13
C VAL A 153 1.28 20.30 12.27
N ASN A 154 0.73 20.28 13.50
CA ASN A 154 -0.67 20.46 13.85
C ASN A 154 -1.66 19.65 12.99
N PRO A 155 -1.70 18.31 13.14
CA PRO A 155 -2.53 17.42 12.33
C PRO A 155 -4.02 17.77 12.33
N ALA A 156 -4.51 18.37 13.42
CA ALA A 156 -5.93 18.72 13.56
C ALA A 156 -6.39 19.85 12.62
N GLN A 157 -5.47 20.67 12.14
CA GLN A 157 -5.78 21.81 11.26
C GLN A 157 -5.51 21.53 9.78
N TYR A 158 -5.07 20.32 9.43
CA TYR A 158 -4.79 19.97 8.06
C TYR A 158 -6.03 20.08 7.17
N LYS A 159 -5.89 20.82 6.08
CA LYS A 159 -6.91 20.95 5.03
C LYS A 159 -6.34 20.42 3.73
N PRO A 160 -7.04 19.48 3.06
CA PRO A 160 -6.67 19.04 1.73
C PRO A 160 -6.58 20.22 0.74
N GLU A 161 -5.62 20.16 -0.17
CA GLU A 161 -5.39 21.18 -1.21
C GLU A 161 -6.06 20.76 -2.54
N ASN A 162 -6.01 21.66 -3.52
CA ASN A 162 -6.46 21.41 -4.90
C ASN A 162 -7.92 20.91 -5.01
N GLY A 163 -8.77 21.21 -4.02
CA GLY A 163 -10.16 20.76 -3.98
C GLY A 163 -10.33 19.26 -3.68
N ALA A 164 -9.30 18.60 -3.18
CA ALA A 164 -9.37 17.18 -2.82
C ALA A 164 -10.38 16.94 -1.70
N THR A 165 -11.18 15.89 -1.85
CA THR A 165 -12.17 15.46 -0.85
C THR A 165 -11.99 13.98 -0.60
N TYR A 166 -11.54 13.62 0.60
CA TYR A 166 -11.41 12.23 1.00
C TYR A 166 -12.74 11.68 1.52
N PRO A 167 -13.10 10.44 1.15
CA PRO A 167 -14.23 9.77 1.78
C PRO A 167 -14.04 9.69 3.30
N ALA A 168 -15.15 9.84 4.05
CA ALA A 168 -15.16 9.72 5.51
C ALA A 168 -15.11 8.22 5.93
N THR A 169 -14.07 7.52 5.52
CA THR A 169 -13.80 6.11 5.81
C THR A 169 -12.43 5.98 6.48
N PRO A 170 -12.15 4.86 7.19
CA PRO A 170 -10.81 4.62 7.75
C PRO A 170 -9.71 4.75 6.69
N PHE A 171 -9.90 4.15 5.52
CA PHE A 171 -8.95 4.21 4.40
C PHE A 171 -8.76 5.64 3.86
N GLY A 172 -9.86 6.38 3.63
CA GLY A 172 -9.79 7.78 3.21
C GLY A 172 -9.04 8.66 4.22
N ASN A 173 -9.30 8.45 5.52
CA ASN A 173 -8.58 9.14 6.59
C ASN A 173 -7.09 8.76 6.65
N ALA A 174 -6.74 7.50 6.47
CA ALA A 174 -5.35 7.05 6.43
C ALA A 174 -4.58 7.74 5.29
N LEU A 175 -5.15 7.79 4.07
CA LEU A 175 -4.53 8.48 2.94
C LEU A 175 -4.44 9.99 3.15
N ARG A 176 -5.45 10.63 3.77
CA ARG A 176 -5.39 12.04 4.14
C ARG A 176 -4.24 12.34 5.10
N GLN A 177 -4.02 11.48 6.09
CA GLN A 177 -2.92 11.61 7.04
C GLN A 177 -1.56 11.33 6.37
N THR A 178 -1.50 10.39 5.42
CA THR A 178 -0.32 10.17 4.58
C THR A 178 0.03 11.44 3.78
N ALA A 179 -0.96 12.08 3.15
CA ALA A 179 -0.73 13.37 2.46
C ALA A 179 -0.17 14.44 3.39
N GLN A 180 -0.67 14.49 4.60
CA GLN A 180 -0.19 15.43 5.62
C GLN A 180 1.28 15.20 5.98
N LEU A 181 1.71 13.95 6.18
CA LEU A 181 3.12 13.61 6.44
C LEU A 181 4.02 13.98 5.25
N ILE A 182 3.58 13.68 4.03
CA ILE A 182 4.33 14.04 2.81
C ILE A 182 4.51 15.56 2.72
N LYS A 183 3.44 16.33 2.90
CA LYS A 183 3.48 17.80 2.82
C LYS A 183 4.26 18.45 3.95
N ALA A 184 4.33 17.80 5.10
CA ALA A 184 5.14 18.26 6.22
C ALA A 184 6.65 18.12 5.99
N GLY A 185 7.06 17.36 4.97
CA GLY A 185 8.48 17.21 4.64
C GLY A 185 9.27 16.43 5.70
N VAL A 186 8.62 15.49 6.36
CA VAL A 186 9.19 14.68 7.47
C VAL A 186 10.23 13.66 7.03
N GLY A 187 10.61 13.63 5.75
CA GLY A 187 11.51 12.62 5.20
C GLY A 187 10.83 11.26 5.00
N LEU A 188 9.50 11.25 4.76
CA LEU A 188 8.75 10.04 4.48
C LEU A 188 9.19 9.44 3.15
N GLU A 189 9.62 8.19 3.15
CA GLU A 189 10.04 7.43 1.98
C GLU A 189 9.07 6.28 1.67
N VAL A 190 8.47 5.69 2.71
CA VAL A 190 7.50 4.60 2.59
C VAL A 190 6.30 4.87 3.48
N ALA A 191 5.11 4.86 2.89
CA ALA A 191 3.85 4.81 3.63
C ALA A 191 3.10 3.52 3.32
N PHE A 192 2.52 2.91 4.33
CA PHE A 192 1.67 1.73 4.20
C PHE A 192 0.28 2.03 4.78
N THR A 193 -0.75 1.57 4.10
CA THR A 193 -2.12 1.60 4.58
C THR A 193 -2.89 0.42 4.00
N ASP A 194 -3.94 -0.01 4.69
CA ASP A 194 -4.76 -1.14 4.27
C ASP A 194 -6.23 -0.76 4.13
N VAL A 195 -6.95 -1.56 3.39
CA VAL A 195 -8.41 -1.50 3.26
C VAL A 195 -8.96 -2.93 3.19
N GLY A 196 -9.71 -3.30 4.21
CA GLY A 196 -10.32 -4.63 4.32
C GLY A 196 -11.71 -4.71 3.70
N GLY A 197 -12.34 -5.90 3.88
CA GLY A 197 -13.72 -6.13 3.48
C GLY A 197 -13.90 -6.76 2.10
N TRP A 198 -12.82 -7.17 1.44
CA TRP A 198 -12.84 -7.75 0.08
C TRP A 198 -13.23 -9.23 0.04
N ASP A 199 -13.30 -9.91 1.18
CA ASP A 199 -13.62 -11.34 1.26
C ASP A 199 -15.12 -11.59 1.19
N THR A 200 -15.71 -11.32 0.05
CA THR A 200 -17.14 -11.24 -0.22
C THR A 200 -17.70 -12.57 -0.74
N HIS A 201 -17.72 -13.59 0.13
CA HIS A 201 -18.26 -14.92 -0.21
C HIS A 201 -19.78 -14.95 -0.37
N VAL A 202 -20.49 -13.98 0.21
CA VAL A 202 -21.96 -13.96 0.25
C VAL A 202 -22.45 -12.57 -0.12
N ASN A 203 -23.42 -12.51 -1.05
CA ASN A 203 -24.08 -11.27 -1.48
C ASN A 203 -23.07 -10.15 -1.81
N GLU A 204 -22.02 -10.48 -2.56
CA GLU A 204 -20.98 -9.54 -3.00
C GLU A 204 -21.54 -8.32 -3.71
N GLY A 205 -22.57 -8.57 -4.50
CA GLY A 205 -23.14 -7.57 -5.40
C GLY A 205 -22.28 -7.39 -6.67
N ASN A 206 -22.78 -6.54 -7.54
CA ASN A 206 -22.06 -6.14 -8.77
C ASN A 206 -22.05 -4.62 -8.89
N GLN A 207 -22.95 -3.98 -9.63
CA GLN A 207 -23.03 -2.52 -9.73
C GLN A 207 -23.48 -1.83 -8.44
N GLN A 208 -24.12 -2.57 -7.54
CA GLN A 208 -24.51 -2.15 -6.18
C GLN A 208 -24.16 -3.27 -5.21
N GLY A 209 -23.94 -2.92 -3.96
CA GLY A 209 -23.60 -3.88 -2.90
C GLY A 209 -22.22 -3.66 -2.33
N GLN A 210 -21.70 -4.70 -1.68
CA GLN A 210 -20.44 -4.64 -0.92
C GLN A 210 -19.25 -4.29 -1.83
N LEU A 211 -19.04 -5.02 -2.91
CA LEU A 211 -17.95 -4.81 -3.86
C LEU A 211 -18.00 -3.41 -4.47
N SER A 212 -19.16 -2.97 -4.93
CA SER A 212 -19.35 -1.64 -5.52
C SER A 212 -18.98 -0.52 -4.55
N ASN A 213 -19.35 -0.64 -3.28
CA ASN A 213 -19.03 0.35 -2.25
C ASN A 213 -17.53 0.36 -1.92
N LEU A 214 -16.90 -0.80 -1.84
CA LEU A 214 -15.44 -0.94 -1.63
C LEU A 214 -14.65 -0.34 -2.79
N LEU A 215 -14.99 -0.66 -4.03
CA LEU A 215 -14.34 -0.11 -5.23
C LEU A 215 -14.49 1.42 -5.30
N ARG A 216 -15.64 1.95 -4.92
CA ARG A 216 -15.90 3.39 -4.91
C ARG A 216 -15.02 4.10 -3.90
N GLN A 217 -15.04 3.67 -2.63
CA GLN A 217 -14.20 4.30 -1.60
C GLN A 217 -12.71 4.16 -1.90
N PHE A 218 -12.29 3.04 -2.45
CA PHE A 218 -10.91 2.77 -2.85
C PHE A 218 -10.44 3.76 -3.92
N SER A 219 -11.18 3.86 -5.03
CA SER A 219 -10.80 4.76 -6.11
C SER A 219 -10.91 6.24 -5.73
N GLN A 220 -11.95 6.63 -4.98
CA GLN A 220 -12.12 8.00 -4.50
C GLN A 220 -10.99 8.41 -3.56
N SER A 221 -10.59 7.53 -2.64
CA SER A 221 -9.52 7.84 -1.67
C SER A 221 -8.16 8.01 -2.36
N ILE A 222 -7.82 7.15 -3.32
CA ILE A 222 -6.57 7.25 -4.09
C ILE A 222 -6.58 8.48 -4.99
N ALA A 223 -7.69 8.76 -5.67
CA ALA A 223 -7.82 9.95 -6.50
C ALA A 223 -7.75 11.24 -5.65
N ALA A 224 -8.31 11.23 -4.43
CA ALA A 224 -8.20 12.35 -3.50
C ALA A 224 -6.75 12.58 -3.08
N LEU A 225 -5.99 11.51 -2.76
CA LEU A 225 -4.57 11.62 -2.42
C LEU A 225 -3.77 12.21 -3.58
N TYR A 226 -3.99 11.72 -4.80
CA TYR A 226 -3.34 12.26 -6.00
C TYR A 226 -3.63 13.76 -6.18
N THR A 227 -4.90 14.15 -6.07
CA THR A 227 -5.33 15.54 -6.21
C THR A 227 -4.74 16.42 -5.12
N ASP A 228 -4.77 15.97 -3.88
CA ASP A 228 -4.29 16.70 -2.71
C ASP A 228 -2.78 16.96 -2.76
N LEU A 229 -2.00 15.99 -3.21
CA LEU A 229 -0.55 16.12 -3.36
C LEU A 229 -0.14 17.03 -4.54
N GLY A 230 -0.95 17.09 -5.60
CA GLY A 230 -0.67 17.94 -6.76
C GLY A 230 0.73 17.70 -7.34
N PRO A 231 1.58 18.75 -7.47
CA PRO A 231 2.94 18.61 -8.02
C PRO A 231 3.84 17.63 -7.23
N ARG A 232 3.58 17.41 -5.93
CA ARG A 232 4.36 16.43 -5.13
C ARG A 232 4.22 14.99 -5.62
N MET A 233 3.22 14.73 -6.47
CA MET A 233 3.08 13.43 -7.14
C MET A 233 4.22 13.11 -8.12
N ASP A 234 5.11 14.05 -8.42
CA ASP A 234 6.33 13.77 -9.20
C ASP A 234 7.27 12.82 -8.45
N ASP A 235 7.26 12.89 -7.12
CA ASP A 235 8.09 12.08 -6.23
C ASP A 235 7.32 10.93 -5.54
N VAL A 236 6.06 10.70 -5.91
CA VAL A 236 5.21 9.71 -5.25
C VAL A 236 4.68 8.68 -6.25
N VAL A 237 4.82 7.40 -5.89
CA VAL A 237 4.15 6.29 -6.56
C VAL A 237 3.26 5.56 -5.55
N ILE A 238 1.99 5.41 -5.90
CA ILE A 238 1.03 4.59 -5.15
C ILE A 238 0.97 3.23 -5.82
N LEU A 239 1.27 2.17 -5.07
CA LEU A 239 1.14 0.79 -5.49
C LEU A 239 0.06 0.11 -4.65
N THR A 240 -0.88 -0.58 -5.29
CA THR A 240 -1.83 -1.45 -4.62
C THR A 240 -1.40 -2.90 -4.72
N MET A 241 -1.62 -3.67 -3.66
CA MET A 241 -1.36 -5.10 -3.65
C MET A 241 -2.48 -5.83 -2.91
N SER A 242 -2.73 -7.07 -3.28
CA SER A 242 -3.62 -7.99 -2.59
C SER A 242 -3.01 -9.39 -2.65
N GLU A 243 -3.32 -10.19 -1.65
CA GLU A 243 -2.70 -11.51 -1.45
C GLU A 243 -3.08 -12.53 -2.53
N PHE A 244 -4.32 -12.48 -3.04
CA PHE A 244 -4.81 -13.24 -4.18
C PHE A 244 -6.05 -12.59 -4.80
N GLY A 245 -6.52 -13.10 -5.94
CA GLY A 245 -7.75 -12.70 -6.61
C GLY A 245 -8.97 -13.48 -6.11
N ARG A 246 -10.07 -13.32 -6.84
CA ARG A 246 -11.33 -14.06 -6.60
C ARG A 246 -11.59 -15.00 -7.76
N THR A 247 -12.45 -16.01 -7.54
CA THR A 247 -12.90 -16.91 -8.63
C THR A 247 -13.52 -16.13 -9.77
N VAL A 248 -13.30 -16.62 -11.00
CA VAL A 248 -13.86 -15.98 -12.21
C VAL A 248 -15.38 -16.06 -12.26
N ARG A 249 -15.96 -17.05 -11.57
CA ARG A 249 -17.41 -17.29 -11.55
C ARG A 249 -17.98 -17.03 -10.16
N GLU A 250 -19.20 -16.53 -10.13
CA GLU A 250 -20.01 -16.41 -8.92
C GLU A 250 -20.25 -17.78 -8.29
N ASN A 251 -20.20 -17.84 -6.96
CA ASN A 251 -20.52 -19.03 -6.19
C ASN A 251 -22.03 -19.16 -5.91
N GLY A 252 -22.44 -20.25 -5.25
CA GLY A 252 -23.84 -20.50 -4.92
C GLY A 252 -24.49 -19.50 -3.94
N ASN A 253 -23.71 -18.64 -3.29
CA ASN A 253 -24.15 -17.63 -2.31
C ASN A 253 -24.15 -16.20 -2.87
N ARG A 254 -24.11 -16.05 -4.18
CA ARG A 254 -24.04 -14.72 -4.86
C ARG A 254 -22.81 -13.90 -4.44
N GLY A 255 -21.70 -14.57 -4.25
CA GLY A 255 -20.38 -14.00 -3.98
C GLY A 255 -19.31 -14.68 -4.80
N THR A 256 -18.07 -14.50 -4.45
CA THR A 256 -16.93 -15.18 -5.08
C THR A 256 -16.06 -15.84 -3.99
N ASP A 257 -15.39 -16.93 -4.34
CA ASP A 257 -14.46 -17.58 -3.45
C ASP A 257 -13.01 -17.11 -3.71
N HIS A 258 -12.07 -17.52 -2.87
CA HIS A 258 -10.65 -17.23 -3.04
C HIS A 258 -10.16 -17.79 -4.37
N GLY A 259 -9.53 -16.93 -5.15
CA GLY A 259 -8.94 -17.25 -6.45
C GLY A 259 -7.42 -17.25 -6.43
N HIS A 260 -6.81 -16.88 -7.57
CA HIS A 260 -5.35 -16.88 -7.70
C HIS A 260 -4.83 -15.50 -8.15
N ALA A 261 -4.67 -15.24 -9.45
CA ALA A 261 -4.17 -13.96 -9.91
C ALA A 261 -5.16 -12.80 -9.71
N ASN A 262 -4.63 -11.60 -9.59
CA ASN A 262 -5.35 -10.36 -9.35
C ASN A 262 -4.87 -9.24 -10.29
N ALA A 263 -5.30 -8.01 -10.05
CA ALA A 263 -4.81 -6.80 -10.70
C ALA A 263 -4.18 -5.85 -9.66
N MET A 264 -3.10 -5.18 -10.07
CA MET A 264 -2.45 -4.13 -9.31
C MET A 264 -2.64 -2.80 -10.02
N PHE A 265 -2.89 -1.74 -9.26
CA PHE A 265 -3.00 -0.37 -9.74
C PHE A 265 -1.75 0.40 -9.31
N ILE A 266 -1.14 1.10 -10.25
CA ILE A 266 0.04 1.93 -10.00
C ILE A 266 -0.28 3.36 -10.44
N VAL A 267 -0.19 4.32 -9.50
CA VAL A 267 -0.53 5.72 -9.74
C VAL A 267 0.65 6.63 -9.40
N GLY A 268 0.97 7.56 -10.28
CA GLY A 268 2.03 8.55 -10.07
C GLY A 268 2.36 9.34 -11.32
N ASN A 269 3.05 10.47 -11.18
CA ASN A 269 3.45 11.26 -12.33
C ASN A 269 4.61 10.64 -13.12
N SER A 270 5.48 9.87 -12.47
CA SER A 270 6.53 9.07 -13.10
C SER A 270 6.02 7.76 -13.72
N VAL A 271 4.73 7.45 -13.56
CA VAL A 271 4.12 6.23 -14.09
C VAL A 271 3.74 6.42 -15.56
N ARG A 272 4.12 5.48 -16.40
CA ARG A 272 3.68 5.39 -17.81
C ARG A 272 2.29 4.74 -17.87
N GLY A 273 1.29 5.48 -17.41
CA GLY A 273 -0.09 5.04 -17.32
C GLY A 273 -0.86 5.14 -18.64
N GLY A 274 -2.20 5.00 -18.56
CA GLY A 274 -3.08 4.87 -19.71
C GLY A 274 -2.84 3.56 -20.46
N LYS A 275 -2.36 2.53 -19.76
CA LYS A 275 -2.04 1.22 -20.32
C LYS A 275 -2.28 0.11 -19.30
N VAL A 276 -2.78 -1.02 -19.81
CA VAL A 276 -2.85 -2.30 -19.09
C VAL A 276 -1.61 -3.12 -19.44
N TYR A 277 -0.88 -3.56 -18.44
CA TYR A 277 0.36 -4.32 -18.56
C TYR A 277 0.14 -5.77 -18.18
N GLY A 278 0.89 -6.65 -18.81
CA GLY A 278 0.87 -8.10 -18.59
C GLY A 278 0.45 -8.85 -19.85
N GLN A 279 0.52 -10.18 -19.76
CA GLN A 279 0.06 -11.08 -20.81
C GLN A 279 -1.34 -11.58 -20.40
N TRP A 280 -2.37 -11.27 -21.19
CA TRP A 280 -3.72 -11.73 -20.90
C TRP A 280 -3.85 -13.23 -21.11
N PRO A 281 -4.18 -14.02 -20.07
CA PRO A 281 -4.23 -15.47 -20.20
C PRO A 281 -5.53 -15.98 -20.81
N GLY A 282 -6.60 -15.15 -20.82
CA GLY A 282 -7.94 -15.53 -21.22
C GLY A 282 -8.80 -16.04 -20.07
N LEU A 283 -10.08 -16.30 -20.39
CA LEU A 283 -11.10 -16.76 -19.41
C LEU A 283 -11.83 -18.03 -19.88
N LYS A 284 -11.35 -18.71 -20.92
CA LYS A 284 -11.89 -20.02 -21.29
C LYS A 284 -11.48 -21.05 -20.24
N SER A 285 -12.27 -22.11 -20.07
CA SER A 285 -12.03 -23.09 -19.00
C SER A 285 -10.63 -23.72 -19.05
N ASP A 286 -10.07 -23.90 -20.23
CA ASP A 286 -8.72 -24.41 -20.47
C ASP A 286 -7.59 -23.38 -20.25
N GLN A 287 -7.96 -22.10 -20.15
CA GLN A 287 -7.05 -20.98 -19.88
C GLN A 287 -7.01 -20.59 -18.40
N LEU A 288 -7.97 -21.06 -17.62
CA LEU A 288 -8.06 -20.75 -16.20
C LEU A 288 -7.13 -21.67 -15.39
N TYR A 289 -6.55 -21.10 -14.35
CA TYR A 289 -5.83 -21.88 -13.33
C TYR A 289 -6.84 -22.80 -12.61
N GLU A 290 -6.55 -24.10 -12.62
CA GLU A 290 -7.47 -25.16 -12.13
C GLU A 290 -8.90 -25.08 -12.71
N GLY A 291 -9.06 -24.53 -13.92
CA GLY A 291 -10.37 -24.35 -14.56
C GLY A 291 -11.31 -23.36 -13.86
N ARG A 292 -10.81 -22.54 -12.93
CA ARG A 292 -11.58 -21.78 -11.97
C ARG A 292 -11.11 -20.32 -11.78
N ASP A 293 -9.80 -20.11 -11.64
CA ASP A 293 -9.22 -18.83 -11.25
C ASP A 293 -8.49 -18.18 -12.43
N LEU A 294 -8.32 -16.85 -12.40
CA LEU A 294 -7.46 -16.18 -13.36
C LEU A 294 -6.02 -16.70 -13.23
N ALA A 295 -5.45 -17.16 -14.34
CA ALA A 295 -4.08 -17.68 -14.36
C ALA A 295 -3.07 -16.54 -14.14
N LEU A 296 -2.00 -16.85 -13.40
CA LEU A 296 -0.90 -15.92 -13.13
C LEU A 296 0.01 -15.80 -14.37
N THR A 297 0.27 -14.58 -14.81
CA THR A 297 1.23 -14.28 -15.88
C THR A 297 2.30 -13.25 -15.47
N THR A 298 2.12 -12.62 -14.32
CA THR A 298 3.06 -11.65 -13.76
C THR A 298 3.31 -11.94 -12.28
N ASP A 299 4.53 -12.32 -11.93
CA ASP A 299 4.94 -12.43 -10.53
C ASP A 299 4.93 -11.04 -9.88
N PHE A 300 4.32 -10.91 -8.74
CA PHE A 300 4.20 -9.63 -8.03
C PHE A 300 5.57 -9.02 -7.70
N ARG A 301 6.61 -9.84 -7.54
CA ARG A 301 7.97 -9.38 -7.25
C ARG A 301 8.61 -8.66 -8.44
N ASP A 302 8.17 -8.89 -9.66
CA ASP A 302 8.58 -8.10 -10.82
C ASP A 302 8.03 -6.69 -10.74
N VAL A 303 6.77 -6.53 -10.29
CA VAL A 303 6.13 -5.22 -10.08
C VAL A 303 6.81 -4.47 -8.93
N PHE A 304 6.98 -5.13 -7.79
CA PHE A 304 7.64 -4.54 -6.62
C PHE A 304 9.10 -4.20 -6.90
N GLY A 305 9.80 -5.07 -7.62
CA GLY A 305 11.20 -4.88 -8.02
C GLY A 305 11.40 -3.68 -8.93
N GLU A 306 10.49 -3.47 -9.88
CA GLU A 306 10.52 -2.29 -10.75
C GLU A 306 10.37 -0.99 -9.95
N ILE A 307 9.41 -0.94 -9.01
CA ILE A 307 9.22 0.23 -8.13
C ILE A 307 10.43 0.42 -7.23
N ALA A 308 10.90 -0.65 -6.58
CA ALA A 308 12.06 -0.59 -5.69
C ALA A 308 13.30 -0.04 -6.42
N GLN A 309 13.56 -0.50 -7.64
CA GLN A 309 14.74 -0.08 -8.40
C GLN A 309 14.57 1.29 -9.05
N LYS A 310 13.44 1.53 -9.74
CA LYS A 310 13.27 2.68 -10.62
C LYS A 310 12.76 3.92 -9.89
N HIS A 311 11.91 3.74 -8.88
CA HIS A 311 11.33 4.83 -8.11
C HIS A 311 12.07 5.05 -6.80
N LEU A 312 12.21 4.00 -5.99
CA LEU A 312 12.84 4.11 -4.68
C LEU A 312 14.39 4.12 -4.75
N GLY A 313 14.99 3.84 -5.91
CA GLY A 313 16.43 3.87 -6.09
C GLY A 313 17.16 2.81 -5.27
N ALA A 314 16.55 1.63 -5.08
CA ALA A 314 17.15 0.54 -4.35
C ALA A 314 18.49 0.11 -4.98
N PRO A 315 19.61 0.11 -4.22
CA PRO A 315 20.92 -0.21 -4.76
C PRO A 315 21.07 -1.70 -5.08
N ASN A 316 20.32 -2.56 -4.41
CA ASN A 316 20.38 -4.00 -4.55
C ASN A 316 19.00 -4.65 -4.42
N VAL A 317 18.29 -4.79 -5.53
CA VAL A 317 16.95 -5.41 -5.58
C VAL A 317 16.98 -6.87 -5.14
N LYS A 318 18.08 -7.61 -5.39
CA LYS A 318 18.23 -9.01 -4.99
C LYS A 318 18.19 -9.18 -3.46
N ALA A 319 18.71 -8.22 -2.71
CA ALA A 319 18.64 -8.25 -1.24
C ALA A 319 17.20 -8.07 -0.71
N ILE A 320 16.33 -7.42 -1.50
CA ILE A 320 14.92 -7.18 -1.13
C ILE A 320 14.08 -8.44 -1.36
N PHE A 321 14.41 -9.24 -2.38
CA PHE A 321 13.65 -10.43 -2.79
C PHE A 321 14.51 -11.69 -2.70
N PRO A 322 14.78 -12.22 -1.49
CA PRO A 322 15.62 -13.41 -1.32
C PRO A 322 15.03 -14.60 -2.07
N GLY A 323 15.91 -15.33 -2.78
CA GLY A 323 15.50 -16.47 -3.60
C GLY A 323 14.81 -16.13 -4.91
N TYR A 324 14.71 -14.85 -5.27
CA TYR A 324 14.08 -14.40 -6.51
C TYR A 324 14.97 -13.39 -7.26
N GLU A 325 15.08 -13.57 -8.56
CA GLU A 325 15.76 -12.63 -9.43
C GLU A 325 14.77 -11.65 -10.07
N ALA A 326 14.42 -10.59 -9.33
CA ALA A 326 13.81 -9.41 -9.92
C ALA A 326 14.90 -8.65 -10.69
N ASN A 327 14.74 -8.52 -11.99
CA ASN A 327 15.69 -7.81 -12.84
C ASN A 327 14.98 -7.08 -13.98
N ALA A 328 15.70 -6.16 -14.62
CA ALA A 328 15.14 -5.27 -15.64
C ALA A 328 14.49 -5.99 -16.83
N SER A 329 14.87 -7.23 -17.14
CA SER A 329 14.28 -8.00 -18.25
C SER A 329 12.87 -8.51 -17.93
N LYS A 330 12.52 -8.58 -16.65
CA LYS A 330 11.20 -9.00 -16.16
C LYS A 330 10.28 -7.82 -15.85
N PHE A 331 10.83 -6.63 -15.74
CA PHE A 331 10.06 -5.41 -15.48
C PHE A 331 9.11 -5.08 -16.63
N ARG A 332 7.96 -4.53 -16.29
CA ARG A 332 6.93 -4.19 -17.27
C ARG A 332 7.14 -2.82 -17.92
N GLY A 333 8.03 -1.99 -17.36
CA GLY A 333 8.37 -0.67 -17.88
C GLY A 333 7.30 0.38 -17.60
N PHE A 334 6.57 0.24 -16.50
CA PHE A 334 5.55 1.22 -16.08
C PHE A 334 6.12 2.37 -15.26
N VAL A 335 7.35 2.28 -14.74
CA VAL A 335 8.10 3.40 -14.15
C VAL A 335 9.13 3.91 -15.16
N GLY A 336 9.11 5.21 -15.44
CA GLY A 336 10.01 5.76 -16.44
C GLY A 336 10.38 7.19 -16.26
#